data_a7476c6cf1b7040caaede1106b6251c7
#
_entry.id   a7476c6cf1b7040caaede1106b6251c7
#
_cell.length_a   1.000
_cell.length_b   1.000
_cell.length_c   1.000
_cell.angle_alpha   90.00
_cell.angle_beta   90.00
_cell.angle_gamma   90.00
#
_symmetry.space_group_name_H-M   'P 1'
#
loop_
_entity.id
_entity.type
_entity.pdbx_description
1 polymer ?
#
loop_
_entity_poly.entity_id
_entity_poly.type
_entity_poly.pdbx_seq_one_letter_code
_entity_poly.pdbx_strand_id
1 'polypeptide(L)'
;MIKHLVGVDRDVPNDAVVLRPRLDSLKGLVTAQALNPTYSRIDAYHMAACTIDETVRRLLAVGGSLEHLGGVDNFCWPNIQYHPESNPDGKLKAAQLVRANWALRDYCLAFGIPLLSGKDSMYVDGNLEGYFGERHKISGLETLQFTGTSVIEDVQRCVTMDAKMEGDFLYALGFTRNELAGSEYYDLCGYTGLKVPEVRLEEVLPLYQALEEGIGAELIASAHGIYRGGLGVHLALVAMAGGLGLEVELAKVPVEGVKRDDILLYSESPGRFIVTVAEADRARFEEKFKGLPCACFGRVTKS
;
A
#
# COMPACT_ATOMS: atom_id res chain seq x y z
N MET A 1 -17.41 11.68 4.80
CA MET A 1 -16.10 11.85 5.47
C MET A 1 -15.69 10.52 6.09
N ILE A 2 -14.43 10.14 5.90
CA ILE A 2 -13.88 8.89 6.44
C ILE A 2 -12.84 9.23 7.50
N LYS A 3 -12.99 8.65 8.69
CA LYS A 3 -12.02 8.75 9.79
C LYS A 3 -10.88 7.72 9.60
N HIS A 4 -9.87 7.83 10.44
CA HIS A 4 -8.76 6.89 10.44
C HIS A 4 -9.20 5.46 10.81
N LEU A 5 -10.11 5.31 11.76
CA LEU A 5 -10.68 4.03 12.18
C LEU A 5 -12.09 3.87 11.63
N VAL A 6 -12.37 2.71 11.03
CA VAL A 6 -13.64 2.34 10.38
C VAL A 6 -14.12 0.96 10.86
N GLY A 7 -15.21 0.50 10.30
CA GLY A 7 -15.84 -0.77 10.63
C GLY A 7 -16.96 -0.61 11.66
N VAL A 8 -17.61 -1.72 12.00
CA VAL A 8 -18.75 -1.76 12.94
C VAL A 8 -18.36 -1.28 14.33
N ASP A 9 -17.17 -1.64 14.81
CA ASP A 9 -16.65 -1.24 16.11
C ASP A 9 -15.74 0.00 16.05
N ARG A 10 -15.43 0.49 14.85
CA ARG A 10 -14.57 1.65 14.58
C ARG A 10 -13.17 1.52 15.16
N ASP A 11 -12.58 0.36 15.05
CA ASP A 11 -11.29 -0.01 15.62
C ASP A 11 -10.28 -0.51 14.58
N VAL A 12 -10.68 -0.65 13.30
CA VAL A 12 -9.79 -1.09 12.22
C VAL A 12 -9.28 0.12 11.42
N PRO A 13 -7.94 0.27 11.23
CA PRO A 13 -7.37 1.35 10.43
C PRO A 13 -7.78 1.25 8.95
N ASN A 14 -8.33 2.33 8.41
CA ASN A 14 -8.70 2.42 6.99
C ASN A 14 -7.50 2.82 6.13
N ASP A 15 -7.63 2.68 4.81
CA ASP A 15 -6.60 3.02 3.83
C ASP A 15 -6.20 4.50 3.88
N ALA A 16 -7.18 5.39 3.92
CA ALA A 16 -6.98 6.83 3.95
C ALA A 16 -8.03 7.56 4.78
N VAL A 17 -7.76 8.82 5.08
CA VAL A 17 -8.71 9.75 5.71
C VAL A 17 -9.33 10.63 4.64
N VAL A 18 -10.64 10.87 4.71
CA VAL A 18 -11.34 11.81 3.83
C VAL A 18 -11.97 12.94 4.65
N LEU A 19 -11.55 14.15 4.37
CA LEU A 19 -12.03 15.37 4.99
C LEU A 19 -12.88 16.16 4.00
N ARG A 20 -13.90 16.85 4.51
CA ARG A 20 -14.70 17.83 3.77
C ARG A 20 -14.31 19.23 4.24
N PRO A 21 -13.40 19.96 3.55
CA PRO A 21 -12.87 21.23 4.04
C PRO A 21 -13.90 22.36 4.07
N ARG A 22 -14.91 22.31 3.20
CA ARG A 22 -15.94 23.33 3.09
C ARG A 22 -17.33 22.71 3.28
N LEU A 23 -18.13 23.28 4.15
CA LEU A 23 -19.48 22.76 4.46
C LEU A 23 -20.50 23.03 3.33
N ASP A 24 -20.22 23.98 2.45
CA ASP A 24 -21.03 24.35 1.28
C ASP A 24 -20.62 23.61 -0.01
N SER A 25 -19.71 22.66 0.06
CA SER A 25 -19.23 21.85 -1.07
C SER A 25 -19.19 20.38 -0.70
N LEU A 26 -19.41 19.47 -1.64
CA LEU A 26 -19.22 18.03 -1.48
C LEU A 26 -17.79 17.59 -1.77
N LYS A 27 -16.92 18.47 -2.30
CA LYS A 27 -15.52 18.14 -2.54
C LYS A 27 -14.80 17.81 -1.24
N GLY A 28 -13.98 16.77 -1.30
CA GLY A 28 -13.17 16.29 -0.18
C GLY A 28 -11.69 16.29 -0.49
N LEU A 29 -10.90 16.31 0.58
CA LEU A 29 -9.47 16.07 0.58
C LEU A 29 -9.21 14.68 1.14
N VAL A 30 -8.50 13.86 0.37
CA VAL A 30 -8.04 12.54 0.77
C VAL A 30 -6.58 12.65 1.19
N THR A 31 -6.19 11.99 2.29
CA THR A 31 -4.80 11.98 2.74
C THR A 31 -4.43 10.58 3.24
N ALA A 32 -3.26 10.11 2.81
CA ALA A 32 -2.67 8.85 3.23
C ALA A 32 -1.15 8.96 3.32
N GLN A 33 -0.53 8.00 3.99
CA GLN A 33 0.92 7.88 4.04
C GLN A 33 1.34 6.42 4.03
N ALA A 34 2.57 6.17 3.57
CA ALA A 34 3.18 4.85 3.58
C ALA A 34 4.68 4.92 3.89
N LEU A 35 5.24 3.79 4.31
CA LEU A 35 6.66 3.56 4.48
C LEU A 35 6.97 2.05 4.46
N ASN A 36 8.08 1.65 3.85
CA ASN A 36 8.49 0.26 3.70
C ASN A 36 9.98 0.06 4.07
N PRO A 37 10.41 0.36 5.30
CA PRO A 37 11.83 0.43 5.65
C PRO A 37 12.57 -0.90 5.49
N THR A 38 11.94 -2.04 5.69
CA THR A 38 12.57 -3.37 5.59
C THR A 38 13.07 -3.70 4.19
N TYR A 39 12.45 -3.14 3.16
CA TYR A 39 12.87 -3.33 1.77
C TYR A 39 14.23 -2.69 1.48
N SER A 40 14.59 -1.60 2.18
CA SER A 40 15.87 -0.92 1.98
C SER A 40 17.08 -1.79 2.35
N ARG A 41 16.90 -2.81 3.21
CA ARG A 41 17.94 -3.80 3.49
C ARG A 41 18.44 -4.53 2.22
N ILE A 42 17.61 -4.51 1.17
CA ILE A 42 17.86 -5.20 -0.10
C ILE A 42 18.03 -4.18 -1.23
N ASP A 43 17.04 -3.28 -1.42
CA ASP A 43 17.05 -2.30 -2.50
C ASP A 43 16.25 -1.04 -2.14
N ALA A 44 16.95 0.09 -1.99
CA ALA A 44 16.33 1.38 -1.66
C ALA A 44 15.53 2.00 -2.81
N TYR A 45 15.83 1.66 -4.09
CA TYR A 45 15.02 2.10 -5.23
C TYR A 45 13.62 1.51 -5.14
N HIS A 46 13.53 0.18 -5.03
CA HIS A 46 12.23 -0.50 -4.93
C HIS A 46 11.51 -0.22 -3.61
N MET A 47 12.26 0.01 -2.51
CA MET A 47 11.67 0.51 -1.25
C MET A 47 10.91 1.82 -1.48
N ALA A 48 11.54 2.81 -2.12
CA ALA A 48 10.91 4.10 -2.40
C ALA A 48 9.76 3.97 -3.41
N ALA A 49 9.93 3.17 -4.47
CA ALA A 49 8.90 2.88 -5.46
C ALA A 49 7.64 2.27 -4.83
N CYS A 50 7.79 1.23 -4.01
CA CYS A 50 6.68 0.59 -3.30
C CYS A 50 6.00 1.53 -2.30
N THR A 51 6.76 2.41 -1.65
CA THR A 51 6.21 3.40 -0.72
C THR A 51 5.31 4.42 -1.42
N ILE A 52 5.74 4.93 -2.59
CA ILE A 52 4.94 5.87 -3.39
C ILE A 52 3.69 5.18 -3.93
N ASP A 53 3.85 3.99 -4.52
CA ASP A 53 2.74 3.17 -5.01
C ASP A 53 1.72 2.86 -3.90
N GLU A 54 2.18 2.43 -2.74
CA GLU A 54 1.29 2.16 -1.60
C GLU A 54 0.49 3.39 -1.20
N THR A 55 1.14 4.57 -1.17
CA THR A 55 0.43 5.82 -0.87
C THR A 55 -0.66 6.10 -1.91
N VAL A 56 -0.36 5.94 -3.21
CA VAL A 56 -1.35 6.12 -4.29
C VAL A 56 -2.51 5.13 -4.13
N ARG A 57 -2.22 3.85 -3.90
CA ARG A 57 -3.26 2.82 -3.67
C ARG A 57 -4.17 3.15 -2.49
N ARG A 58 -3.60 3.66 -1.40
CA ARG A 58 -4.36 4.08 -0.22
C ARG A 58 -5.32 5.23 -0.53
N LEU A 59 -4.89 6.20 -1.32
CA LEU A 59 -5.74 7.31 -1.76
C LEU A 59 -6.89 6.81 -2.64
N LEU A 60 -6.59 5.93 -3.61
CA LEU A 60 -7.56 5.39 -4.55
C LEU A 60 -8.58 4.45 -3.89
N ALA A 61 -8.16 3.65 -2.91
CA ALA A 61 -9.04 2.71 -2.22
C ALA A 61 -10.25 3.36 -1.56
N VAL A 62 -10.20 4.65 -1.27
CA VAL A 62 -11.32 5.41 -0.69
C VAL A 62 -12.04 6.31 -1.71
N GLY A 63 -11.61 6.32 -2.96
CA GLY A 63 -12.20 7.11 -4.04
C GLY A 63 -11.46 8.41 -4.37
N GLY A 64 -10.20 8.55 -3.98
CA GLY A 64 -9.34 9.66 -4.41
C GLY A 64 -9.06 9.60 -5.91
N SER A 65 -8.81 10.76 -6.54
CA SER A 65 -8.55 10.87 -7.98
C SER A 65 -7.06 10.81 -8.30
N LEU A 66 -6.70 10.14 -9.40
CA LEU A 66 -5.36 10.16 -10.00
C LEU A 66 -5.00 11.52 -10.63
N GLU A 67 -5.98 12.31 -11.07
CA GLU A 67 -5.73 13.61 -11.71
C GLU A 67 -5.27 14.68 -10.74
N HIS A 68 -5.59 14.55 -9.46
CA HIS A 68 -5.35 15.60 -8.45
C HIS A 68 -4.53 15.07 -7.29
N LEU A 69 -3.36 14.51 -7.61
CA LEU A 69 -2.41 14.04 -6.62
C LEU A 69 -1.44 15.15 -6.18
N GLY A 70 -0.98 15.07 -4.95
CA GLY A 70 0.12 15.86 -4.42
C GLY A 70 0.92 15.04 -3.44
N GLY A 71 2.23 15.25 -3.36
CA GLY A 71 3.12 14.45 -2.52
C GLY A 71 4.01 15.28 -1.60
N VAL A 72 4.36 14.70 -0.46
CA VAL A 72 5.38 15.20 0.47
C VAL A 72 6.31 14.03 0.80
N ASP A 73 7.57 14.16 0.45
CA ASP A 73 8.60 13.19 0.81
C ASP A 73 9.21 13.51 2.18
N ASN A 74 9.59 12.47 2.90
CA ASN A 74 10.34 12.56 4.14
C ASN A 74 11.37 11.44 4.19
N PHE A 75 12.63 11.77 3.89
CA PHE A 75 13.72 10.83 4.04
C PHE A 75 14.20 10.76 5.49
N CYS A 76 14.30 9.54 6.02
CA CYS A 76 14.96 9.23 7.28
C CYS A 76 16.16 8.34 6.97
N TRP A 77 17.39 8.89 7.10
CA TRP A 77 18.59 8.25 6.57
C TRP A 77 19.70 8.19 7.60
N PRO A 78 20.43 7.04 7.70
CA PRO A 78 21.61 6.94 8.55
C PRO A 78 22.76 7.78 8.03
N ASN A 79 23.84 7.85 8.80
CA ASN A 79 25.03 8.61 8.46
C ASN A 79 25.67 8.08 7.16
N ILE A 80 25.79 8.96 6.15
CA ILE A 80 26.37 8.66 4.84
C ILE A 80 27.87 9.01 4.74
N GLN A 81 28.46 9.64 5.77
CA GLN A 81 29.87 9.96 5.75
C GLN A 81 30.69 8.69 5.96
N TYR A 82 31.49 8.38 4.93
CA TYR A 82 32.39 7.22 5.02
C TYR A 82 33.50 7.44 6.05
N HIS A 83 33.67 6.47 6.93
CA HIS A 83 34.83 6.38 7.82
C HIS A 83 35.21 4.89 7.96
N PRO A 84 36.51 4.53 7.76
CA PRO A 84 36.90 3.11 7.67
C PRO A 84 36.57 2.30 8.93
N GLU A 85 36.62 2.91 10.12
CA GLU A 85 36.34 2.23 11.39
C GLU A 85 34.92 2.44 11.91
N SER A 86 34.40 3.69 11.90
CA SER A 86 33.14 4.03 12.55
C SER A 86 31.93 4.01 11.63
N ASN A 87 32.11 4.06 10.29
CA ASN A 87 31.03 4.01 9.30
C ASN A 87 31.53 3.45 7.95
N PRO A 88 32.00 2.18 7.90
CA PRO A 88 32.61 1.61 6.71
C PRO A 88 31.61 1.45 5.53
N ASP A 89 30.33 1.42 5.79
CA ASP A 89 29.22 1.35 4.83
C ASP A 89 28.64 2.71 4.40
N GLY A 90 29.23 3.82 4.85
CA GLY A 90 28.75 5.17 4.54
C GLY A 90 28.61 5.45 3.03
N LYS A 91 29.52 4.94 2.19
CA LYS A 91 29.41 5.07 0.73
C LYS A 91 28.23 4.29 0.16
N LEU A 92 27.93 3.11 0.69
CA LEU A 92 26.76 2.32 0.29
C LEU A 92 25.48 3.07 0.64
N LYS A 93 25.37 3.58 1.88
CA LYS A 93 24.24 4.38 2.34
C LYS A 93 24.01 5.63 1.47
N ALA A 94 25.09 6.30 1.05
CA ALA A 94 25.02 7.42 0.12
C ALA A 94 24.51 6.99 -1.28
N ALA A 95 24.98 5.88 -1.80
CA ALA A 95 24.52 5.32 -3.07
C ALA A 95 23.04 4.93 -3.01
N GLN A 96 22.60 4.33 -1.92
CA GLN A 96 21.19 3.98 -1.69
C GLN A 96 20.29 5.24 -1.64
N LEU A 97 20.77 6.35 -1.04
CA LEU A 97 20.02 7.61 -1.04
C LEU A 97 19.80 8.13 -2.47
N VAL A 98 20.85 8.08 -3.32
CA VAL A 98 20.72 8.45 -4.73
C VAL A 98 19.72 7.57 -5.45
N ARG A 99 19.76 6.26 -5.23
CA ARG A 99 18.83 5.29 -5.83
C ARG A 99 17.37 5.56 -5.41
N ALA A 100 17.13 5.84 -4.12
CA ALA A 100 15.80 6.18 -3.62
C ALA A 100 15.27 7.49 -4.24
N ASN A 101 16.14 8.50 -4.45
CA ASN A 101 15.78 9.72 -5.15
C ASN A 101 15.47 9.50 -6.65
N TRP A 102 16.13 8.54 -7.30
CA TRP A 102 15.75 8.15 -8.66
C TRP A 102 14.35 7.54 -8.70
N ALA A 103 14.02 6.67 -7.76
CA ALA A 103 12.67 6.12 -7.65
C ALA A 103 11.63 7.22 -7.35
N LEU A 104 11.94 8.16 -6.44
CA LEU A 104 11.06 9.31 -6.16
C LEU A 104 10.74 10.08 -7.45
N ARG A 105 11.77 10.41 -8.24
CA ARG A 105 11.58 11.06 -9.55
C ARG A 105 10.73 10.23 -10.49
N ASP A 106 11.10 8.96 -10.70
CA ASP A 106 10.50 8.11 -11.72
C ASP A 106 9.02 7.84 -11.43
N TYR A 107 8.68 7.54 -10.18
CA TYR A 107 7.30 7.23 -9.79
C TYR A 107 6.43 8.48 -9.60
N CYS A 108 6.99 9.59 -9.09
CA CYS A 108 6.25 10.85 -9.06
C CYS A 108 5.92 11.36 -10.47
N LEU A 109 6.84 11.23 -11.43
CA LEU A 109 6.57 11.56 -12.84
C LEU A 109 5.53 10.64 -13.46
N ALA A 110 5.61 9.32 -13.21
CA ALA A 110 4.69 8.34 -13.77
C ALA A 110 3.26 8.51 -13.26
N PHE A 111 3.09 8.81 -11.98
CA PHE A 111 1.77 9.08 -11.37
C PHE A 111 1.32 10.54 -11.49
N GLY A 112 2.15 11.43 -12.04
CA GLY A 112 1.81 12.84 -12.13
C GLY A 112 1.75 13.58 -10.79
N ILE A 113 2.56 13.15 -9.80
CA ILE A 113 2.56 13.71 -8.44
C ILE A 113 3.54 14.89 -8.34
N PRO A 114 3.09 16.15 -8.23
CA PRO A 114 3.95 17.24 -7.84
C PRO A 114 4.34 17.10 -6.36
N LEU A 115 5.61 17.34 -6.06
CA LEU A 115 6.08 17.40 -4.68
C LEU A 115 5.76 18.81 -4.13
N LEU A 116 4.90 18.84 -3.10
CA LEU A 116 4.44 20.08 -2.46
C LEU A 116 5.44 20.58 -1.43
N SER A 117 6.18 19.68 -0.82
CA SER A 117 7.20 19.91 0.19
C SER A 117 8.05 18.65 0.32
N GLY A 118 9.19 18.78 1.00
CA GLY A 118 10.04 17.66 1.36
C GLY A 118 10.76 17.94 2.67
N LYS A 119 11.22 16.88 3.33
CA LYS A 119 11.96 16.97 4.59
C LYS A 119 12.96 15.81 4.68
N ASP A 120 14.17 16.12 5.12
CA ASP A 120 15.22 15.13 5.35
C ASP A 120 15.57 15.05 6.83
N SER A 121 15.55 13.83 7.37
CA SER A 121 16.11 13.50 8.68
C SER A 121 17.39 12.69 8.44
N MET A 122 18.52 13.40 8.35
CA MET A 122 19.82 12.78 8.15
C MET A 122 20.46 12.39 9.47
N TYR A 123 21.35 11.39 9.40
CA TYR A 123 22.07 10.86 10.55
C TYR A 123 21.17 10.27 11.63
N VAL A 124 20.21 9.45 11.21
CA VAL A 124 19.33 8.71 12.13
C VAL A 124 20.12 7.54 12.72
N ASP A 125 21.07 7.87 13.56
CA ASP A 125 21.99 6.97 14.26
C ASP A 125 21.87 7.23 15.77
N GLY A 126 21.99 6.17 16.55
CA GLY A 126 22.02 6.22 17.99
C GLY A 126 23.13 5.37 18.58
N ASN A 127 23.44 5.59 19.86
CA ASN A 127 24.28 4.70 20.64
C ASN A 127 23.46 4.20 21.81
N LEU A 128 23.38 2.88 21.97
CA LEU A 128 22.82 2.26 23.15
C LEU A 128 23.94 1.80 24.06
N GLU A 129 23.74 1.96 25.35
CA GLU A 129 24.62 1.37 26.38
C GLU A 129 24.03 0.02 26.79
N GLY A 130 24.79 -1.05 26.64
CA GLY A 130 24.43 -2.37 27.09
C GLY A 130 24.53 -2.50 28.62
N TYR A 131 24.02 -3.61 29.14
CA TYR A 131 23.93 -3.86 30.59
C TYR A 131 25.30 -3.80 31.31
N PHE A 132 26.39 -4.13 30.61
CA PHE A 132 27.75 -4.10 31.15
C PHE A 132 28.55 -2.84 30.75
N GLY A 133 27.89 -1.79 30.26
CA GLY A 133 28.50 -0.52 29.87
C GLY A 133 29.13 -0.52 28.46
N GLU A 134 28.97 -1.59 27.67
CA GLU A 134 29.36 -1.63 26.26
C GLU A 134 28.48 -0.69 25.44
N ARG A 135 29.07 -0.05 24.42
CA ARG A 135 28.34 0.87 23.53
C ARG A 135 28.09 0.19 22.17
N HIS A 136 26.81 0.13 21.82
CA HIS A 136 26.35 -0.39 20.54
C HIS A 136 25.85 0.76 19.68
N LYS A 137 26.51 1.00 18.53
CA LYS A 137 25.98 1.92 17.53
C LYS A 137 24.81 1.26 16.83
N ILE A 138 23.70 1.97 16.73
CA ILE A 138 22.51 1.56 15.98
C ILE A 138 22.26 2.60 14.90
N SER A 139 22.19 2.15 13.64
CA SER A 139 21.75 2.96 12.51
C SER A 139 20.30 2.62 12.17
N GLY A 140 19.47 3.64 11.96
CA GLY A 140 18.13 3.45 11.39
C GLY A 140 18.22 2.83 10.00
N LEU A 141 17.14 2.15 9.57
CA LEU A 141 17.04 1.71 8.19
C LEU A 141 16.83 2.92 7.27
N GLU A 142 17.38 2.86 6.07
CA GLU A 142 17.12 3.82 5.02
C GLU A 142 15.62 3.82 4.71
N THR A 143 14.96 4.94 4.92
CA THR A 143 13.50 5.03 4.83
C THR A 143 13.06 6.25 4.04
N LEU A 144 12.14 6.05 3.10
CA LEU A 144 11.27 7.08 2.59
C LEU A 144 9.90 6.91 3.26
N GLN A 145 9.42 7.93 3.97
CA GLN A 145 8.01 8.09 4.30
C GLN A 145 7.39 9.02 3.26
N PHE A 146 6.37 8.58 2.57
CA PHE A 146 5.69 9.38 1.58
C PHE A 146 4.26 9.66 2.03
N THR A 147 3.90 10.94 2.07
CA THR A 147 2.53 11.39 2.36
C THR A 147 1.91 11.88 1.07
N GLY A 148 0.79 11.31 0.70
CA GLY A 148 0.01 11.70 -0.47
C GLY A 148 -1.28 12.40 -0.10
N THR A 149 -1.70 13.29 -0.98
CA THR A 149 -3.03 13.90 -0.93
C THR A 149 -3.69 13.80 -2.30
N SER A 150 -5.02 13.71 -2.29
CA SER A 150 -5.85 13.68 -3.49
C SER A 150 -7.16 14.41 -3.24
N VAL A 151 -7.88 14.71 -4.30
CA VAL A 151 -9.20 15.33 -4.25
C VAL A 151 -10.25 14.29 -4.63
N ILE A 152 -11.39 14.33 -3.96
CA ILE A 152 -12.60 13.63 -4.36
C ILE A 152 -13.70 14.66 -4.62
N GLU A 153 -14.38 14.57 -5.76
CA GLU A 153 -15.42 15.52 -6.15
C GLU A 153 -16.66 15.45 -5.28
N ASP A 154 -17.01 14.25 -4.81
CA ASP A 154 -18.17 14.02 -3.95
C ASP A 154 -17.83 13.04 -2.82
N VAL A 155 -17.74 13.54 -1.58
CA VAL A 155 -17.45 12.72 -0.39
C VAL A 155 -18.53 11.69 -0.07
N GLN A 156 -19.70 11.77 -0.68
CA GLN A 156 -20.77 10.77 -0.50
C GLN A 156 -20.45 9.46 -1.23
N ARG A 157 -19.58 9.50 -2.25
CA ARG A 157 -19.14 8.34 -3.03
C ARG A 157 -17.91 7.65 -2.47
N CYS A 158 -17.39 8.13 -1.34
CA CYS A 158 -16.28 7.44 -0.67
C CYS A 158 -16.68 6.03 -0.26
N VAL A 159 -15.76 5.09 -0.43
CA VAL A 159 -15.87 3.72 0.10
C VAL A 159 -14.90 3.50 1.24
N THR A 160 -15.15 2.50 2.07
CA THR A 160 -14.28 2.06 3.15
C THR A 160 -13.95 0.58 2.98
N MET A 161 -12.93 0.11 3.70
CA MET A 161 -12.40 -1.24 3.55
C MET A 161 -13.31 -2.36 4.04
N ASP A 162 -14.21 -2.06 4.99
CA ASP A 162 -15.04 -3.04 5.67
C ASP A 162 -16.03 -3.74 4.72
N ALA A 163 -16.15 -5.06 4.82
CA ALA A 163 -17.20 -5.83 4.13
C ALA A 163 -18.59 -5.30 4.52
N LYS A 164 -19.48 -5.09 3.53
CA LYS A 164 -20.75 -4.37 3.77
C LYS A 164 -21.94 -5.29 4.00
N MET A 165 -22.11 -6.29 3.14
CA MET A 165 -23.32 -7.13 3.18
C MET A 165 -22.98 -8.61 2.91
N GLU A 166 -23.68 -9.50 3.61
CA GLU A 166 -23.71 -10.91 3.28
C GLU A 166 -24.18 -11.11 1.83
N GLY A 167 -23.46 -11.96 1.09
CA GLY A 167 -23.74 -12.26 -0.30
C GLY A 167 -22.98 -11.43 -1.31
N ASP A 168 -22.36 -10.31 -0.92
CA ASP A 168 -21.49 -9.55 -1.81
C ASP A 168 -20.37 -10.43 -2.36
N PHE A 169 -20.07 -10.26 -3.64
CA PHE A 169 -18.95 -10.93 -4.30
C PHE A 169 -17.63 -10.32 -3.90
N LEU A 170 -16.64 -11.18 -3.66
CA LEU A 170 -15.28 -10.78 -3.30
C LEU A 170 -14.37 -10.91 -4.53
N TYR A 171 -13.73 -9.82 -4.93
CA TYR A 171 -12.78 -9.79 -6.04
C TYR A 171 -11.38 -9.46 -5.56
N ALA A 172 -10.39 -10.18 -6.13
CA ALA A 172 -8.99 -9.81 -6.06
C ALA A 172 -8.59 -9.08 -7.35
N LEU A 173 -8.00 -7.91 -7.20
CA LEU A 173 -7.45 -7.12 -8.29
C LEU A 173 -5.92 -7.12 -8.21
N GLY A 174 -5.26 -7.19 -9.38
CA GLY A 174 -3.80 -7.22 -9.49
C GLY A 174 -3.20 -8.61 -9.30
N PHE A 175 -1.99 -8.82 -9.83
CA PHE A 175 -1.28 -10.11 -9.74
C PHE A 175 -0.54 -10.30 -8.42
N THR A 176 -0.67 -11.47 -7.83
CA THR A 176 0.23 -11.94 -6.78
C THR A 176 1.44 -12.63 -7.41
N ARG A 177 2.65 -12.23 -7.01
CA ARG A 177 3.93 -12.79 -7.45
C ARG A 177 4.72 -13.33 -6.27
N ASN A 178 5.81 -14.04 -6.53
CA ASN A 178 6.70 -14.49 -5.48
C ASN A 178 7.62 -13.33 -5.03
N GLU A 179 7.08 -12.46 -4.20
CA GLU A 179 7.70 -11.23 -3.71
C GLU A 179 7.61 -11.17 -2.17
N LEU A 180 8.38 -12.03 -1.51
CA LEU A 180 8.42 -12.19 -0.04
C LEU A 180 9.62 -11.52 0.63
N ALA A 181 10.64 -11.09 -0.14
CA ALA A 181 11.84 -10.53 0.46
C ALA A 181 11.56 -9.16 1.13
N GLY A 182 12.02 -9.01 2.35
CA GLY A 182 11.73 -7.85 3.20
C GLY A 182 10.31 -7.79 3.74
N SER A 183 9.46 -8.80 3.47
CA SER A 183 8.08 -8.87 3.96
C SER A 183 7.99 -9.18 5.45
N GLU A 184 6.83 -8.87 6.04
CA GLU A 184 6.49 -9.26 7.42
C GLU A 184 6.56 -10.78 7.62
N TYR A 185 6.14 -11.56 6.63
CA TYR A 185 6.19 -13.01 6.69
C TYR A 185 7.62 -13.55 6.76
N TYR A 186 8.54 -13.01 5.95
CA TYR A 186 9.94 -13.42 6.01
C TYR A 186 10.61 -12.94 7.29
N ASP A 187 10.31 -11.73 7.77
CA ASP A 187 10.85 -11.22 9.03
C ASP A 187 10.41 -12.10 10.21
N LEU A 188 9.15 -12.50 10.26
CA LEU A 188 8.62 -13.46 11.27
C LEU A 188 9.32 -14.83 11.21
N CYS A 189 9.70 -15.28 10.00
CA CYS A 189 10.43 -16.55 9.81
C CYS A 189 11.95 -16.41 9.99
N GLY A 190 12.46 -15.22 10.27
CA GLY A 190 13.90 -14.96 10.44
C GLY A 190 14.68 -14.87 9.12
N TYR A 191 14.01 -14.58 8.00
CA TYR A 191 14.60 -14.43 6.68
C TYR A 191 14.53 -12.99 6.18
N THR A 192 15.49 -12.58 5.33
CA THR A 192 15.45 -11.29 4.63
C THR A 192 15.03 -11.47 3.16
N GLY A 193 15.58 -12.49 2.49
CA GLY A 193 15.36 -12.70 1.05
C GLY A 193 16.30 -11.84 0.18
N LEU A 194 16.12 -11.92 -1.15
CA LEU A 194 17.02 -11.27 -2.11
C LEU A 194 16.29 -10.32 -3.09
N LYS A 195 15.00 -10.52 -3.31
CA LYS A 195 14.22 -9.75 -4.29
C LYS A 195 13.00 -9.14 -3.62
N VAL A 196 13.02 -7.81 -3.44
CA VAL A 196 11.89 -7.04 -2.93
C VAL A 196 10.77 -6.94 -3.96
N PRO A 197 9.53 -6.61 -3.54
CA PRO A 197 8.44 -6.31 -4.44
C PRO A 197 8.77 -5.19 -5.44
N GLU A 198 8.26 -5.31 -6.67
CA GLU A 198 8.49 -4.36 -7.77
C GLU A 198 7.17 -3.80 -8.30
N VAL A 199 7.07 -2.49 -8.38
CA VAL A 199 5.93 -1.80 -9.01
C VAL A 199 6.10 -1.82 -10.52
N ARG A 200 5.10 -2.37 -11.23
CA ARG A 200 5.06 -2.44 -12.71
C ARG A 200 4.03 -1.44 -13.22
N LEU A 201 4.51 -0.26 -13.61
CA LEU A 201 3.65 0.88 -13.96
C LEU A 201 2.67 0.57 -15.10
N GLU A 202 3.12 -0.21 -16.10
CA GLU A 202 2.30 -0.63 -17.24
C GLU A 202 1.10 -1.51 -16.85
N GLU A 203 1.19 -2.20 -15.72
CA GLU A 203 0.11 -3.04 -15.19
C GLU A 203 -0.78 -2.28 -14.20
N VAL A 204 -0.15 -1.49 -13.31
CA VAL A 204 -0.90 -0.86 -12.21
C VAL A 204 -1.68 0.36 -12.66
N LEU A 205 -1.19 1.17 -13.61
CA LEU A 205 -1.87 2.38 -14.05
C LEU A 205 -3.25 2.11 -14.65
N PRO A 206 -3.44 1.16 -15.60
CA PRO A 206 -4.77 0.84 -16.12
C PRO A 206 -5.72 0.29 -15.03
N LEU A 207 -5.18 -0.50 -14.10
CA LEU A 207 -5.96 -1.06 -13.00
C LEU A 207 -6.44 0.04 -12.03
N TYR A 208 -5.57 1.00 -11.72
CA TYR A 208 -5.88 2.11 -10.82
C TYR A 208 -6.93 3.04 -11.42
N GLN A 209 -6.83 3.31 -12.72
CA GLN A 209 -7.85 4.07 -13.45
C GLN A 209 -9.21 3.35 -13.42
N ALA A 210 -9.23 2.04 -13.68
CA ALA A 210 -10.46 1.27 -13.61
C ALA A 210 -11.07 1.24 -12.20
N LEU A 211 -10.25 1.21 -11.14
CA LEU A 211 -10.69 1.27 -9.75
C LEU A 211 -11.33 2.64 -9.44
N GLU A 212 -10.66 3.74 -9.78
CA GLU A 212 -11.19 5.10 -9.61
C GLU A 212 -12.54 5.26 -10.31
N GLU A 213 -12.61 4.89 -11.58
CA GLU A 213 -13.85 4.94 -12.36
C GLU A 213 -14.95 4.02 -11.79
N GLY A 214 -14.58 2.83 -11.29
CA GLY A 214 -15.50 1.88 -10.67
C GLY A 214 -16.11 2.40 -9.39
N ILE A 215 -15.32 3.04 -8.53
CA ILE A 215 -15.81 3.71 -7.31
C ILE A 215 -16.68 4.92 -7.68
N GLY A 216 -16.21 5.75 -8.61
CA GLY A 216 -16.97 6.91 -9.10
C GLY A 216 -18.32 6.57 -9.73
N ALA A 217 -18.46 5.38 -10.32
CA ALA A 217 -19.69 4.83 -10.89
C ALA A 217 -20.54 4.03 -9.88
N GLU A 218 -20.13 4.00 -8.60
CA GLU A 218 -20.82 3.30 -7.50
C GLU A 218 -20.99 1.79 -7.75
N LEU A 219 -20.00 1.15 -8.42
CA LEU A 219 -19.97 -0.29 -8.70
C LEU A 219 -19.34 -1.12 -7.59
N ILE A 220 -18.65 -0.47 -6.65
CA ILE A 220 -17.82 -1.09 -5.62
C ILE A 220 -18.41 -0.74 -4.26
N ALA A 221 -18.77 -1.77 -3.49
CA ALA A 221 -19.33 -1.59 -2.15
C ALA A 221 -18.25 -1.31 -1.10
N SER A 222 -17.10 -1.98 -1.20
CA SER A 222 -15.91 -1.71 -0.37
C SER A 222 -14.64 -1.93 -1.17
N ALA A 223 -13.57 -1.21 -0.81
CA ALA A 223 -12.25 -1.39 -1.42
C ALA A 223 -11.16 -1.27 -0.36
N HIS A 224 -10.13 -2.10 -0.48
CA HIS A 224 -8.97 -2.15 0.41
C HIS A 224 -7.73 -2.56 -0.37
N GLY A 225 -6.63 -1.82 -0.20
CA GLY A 225 -5.35 -2.21 -0.77
C GLY A 225 -4.73 -3.40 -0.03
N ILE A 226 -3.98 -4.24 -0.76
CA ILE A 226 -3.17 -5.29 -0.15
C ILE A 226 -1.76 -4.73 0.05
N TYR A 227 -1.33 -4.63 1.29
CA TYR A 227 -0.07 -4.00 1.71
C TYR A 227 0.83 -5.01 2.43
N ARG A 228 1.64 -4.54 3.38
CA ARG A 228 2.50 -5.37 4.22
C ARG A 228 1.68 -6.44 4.96
N GLY A 229 2.20 -7.67 4.96
CA GLY A 229 1.51 -8.85 5.47
C GLY A 229 0.73 -9.64 4.41
N GLY A 230 0.50 -9.07 3.22
CA GLY A 230 -0.10 -9.76 2.08
C GLY A 230 -1.60 -10.02 2.18
N LEU A 231 -2.13 -10.79 1.24
CA LEU A 231 -3.57 -11.04 1.05
C LEU A 231 -4.25 -11.59 2.32
N GLY A 232 -3.61 -12.54 3.02
CA GLY A 232 -4.22 -13.20 4.18
C GLY A 232 -4.52 -12.24 5.33
N VAL A 233 -3.57 -11.35 5.64
CA VAL A 233 -3.74 -10.33 6.68
C VAL A 233 -4.85 -9.34 6.29
N HIS A 234 -4.85 -8.88 5.04
CA HIS A 234 -5.80 -7.88 4.57
C HIS A 234 -7.24 -8.45 4.41
N LEU A 235 -7.40 -9.73 4.08
CA LEU A 235 -8.70 -10.41 4.16
C LEU A 235 -9.25 -10.43 5.60
N ALA A 236 -8.39 -10.75 6.57
CA ALA A 236 -8.80 -10.74 7.97
C ALA A 236 -9.23 -9.33 8.42
N LEU A 237 -8.50 -8.28 8.02
CA LEU A 237 -8.86 -6.90 8.35
C LEU A 237 -10.19 -6.48 7.73
N VAL A 238 -10.47 -6.85 6.48
CA VAL A 238 -11.76 -6.59 5.80
C VAL A 238 -12.93 -7.27 6.52
N ALA A 239 -12.74 -8.53 6.91
CA ALA A 239 -13.73 -9.31 7.66
C ALA A 239 -13.98 -8.72 9.05
N MET A 240 -12.92 -8.45 9.81
CA MET A 240 -12.99 -7.86 11.16
C MET A 240 -13.69 -6.49 11.13
N ALA A 241 -13.30 -5.63 10.19
CA ALA A 241 -13.92 -4.31 10.05
C ALA A 241 -15.42 -4.40 9.75
N GLY A 242 -15.86 -5.36 8.92
CA GLY A 242 -17.27 -5.58 8.59
C GLY A 242 -18.06 -6.33 9.67
N GLY A 243 -17.38 -7.02 10.60
CA GLY A 243 -18.04 -7.97 11.51
C GLY A 243 -18.70 -9.13 10.76
N LEU A 244 -18.16 -9.49 9.59
CA LEU A 244 -18.68 -10.50 8.66
C LEU A 244 -17.63 -11.55 8.35
N GLY A 245 -18.06 -12.73 7.90
CA GLY A 245 -17.19 -13.78 7.40
C GLY A 245 -16.83 -13.59 5.93
N LEU A 246 -15.75 -14.22 5.49
CA LEU A 246 -15.37 -14.31 4.08
C LEU A 246 -15.11 -15.77 3.72
N GLU A 247 -15.74 -16.25 2.65
CA GLU A 247 -15.45 -17.55 2.04
C GLU A 247 -14.65 -17.31 0.76
N VAL A 248 -13.44 -17.92 0.66
CA VAL A 248 -12.51 -17.64 -0.44
C VAL A 248 -11.98 -18.93 -1.08
N GLU A 249 -11.81 -18.88 -2.40
CA GLU A 249 -11.13 -19.89 -3.19
C GLU A 249 -9.78 -19.37 -3.67
N LEU A 250 -8.69 -19.70 -2.98
CA LEU A 250 -7.35 -19.19 -3.28
C LEU A 250 -6.89 -19.47 -4.71
N ALA A 251 -7.33 -20.60 -5.29
CA ALA A 251 -7.01 -20.99 -6.67
C ALA A 251 -7.53 -20.01 -7.74
N LYS A 252 -8.48 -19.14 -7.40
CA LYS A 252 -9.04 -18.14 -8.30
C LYS A 252 -8.32 -16.78 -8.25
N VAL A 253 -7.46 -16.56 -7.26
CA VAL A 253 -6.72 -15.30 -7.14
C VAL A 253 -5.78 -15.14 -8.34
N PRO A 254 -5.71 -13.96 -8.99
CA PRO A 254 -4.78 -13.73 -10.08
C PRO A 254 -3.33 -13.88 -9.60
N VAL A 255 -2.58 -14.80 -10.21
CA VAL A 255 -1.20 -15.09 -9.84
C VAL A 255 -0.28 -15.15 -11.05
N GLU A 256 0.99 -14.82 -10.84
CA GLU A 256 2.05 -15.03 -11.83
C GLU A 256 3.23 -15.75 -11.19
N GLY A 257 3.47 -16.99 -11.64
CA GLY A 257 4.59 -17.82 -11.16
C GLY A 257 4.47 -18.30 -9.72
N VAL A 258 3.33 -18.16 -9.06
CA VAL A 258 3.08 -18.61 -7.68
C VAL A 258 2.51 -20.03 -7.70
N LYS A 259 3.09 -20.91 -6.84
CA LYS A 259 2.69 -22.33 -6.73
C LYS A 259 2.38 -22.78 -5.30
N ARG A 260 2.62 -21.93 -4.31
CA ARG A 260 2.47 -22.26 -2.89
C ARG A 260 1.49 -21.27 -2.25
N ASP A 261 0.64 -21.76 -1.38
CA ASP A 261 -0.40 -20.96 -0.72
C ASP A 261 0.17 -19.90 0.24
N ASP A 262 1.30 -20.19 0.90
CA ASP A 262 1.97 -19.21 1.76
C ASP A 262 2.52 -18.02 0.96
N ILE A 263 3.05 -18.25 -0.25
CA ILE A 263 3.45 -17.17 -1.15
C ILE A 263 2.22 -16.36 -1.60
N LEU A 264 1.13 -17.04 -1.95
CA LEU A 264 -0.10 -16.38 -2.36
C LEU A 264 -0.68 -15.52 -1.24
N LEU A 265 -0.69 -16.02 -0.01
CA LEU A 265 -1.29 -15.35 1.14
C LEU A 265 -0.43 -14.21 1.68
N TYR A 266 0.90 -14.35 1.66
CA TYR A 266 1.78 -13.45 2.40
C TYR A 266 2.76 -12.66 1.52
N SER A 267 2.73 -12.85 0.19
CA SER A 267 3.49 -11.99 -0.73
C SER A 267 2.97 -10.55 -0.68
N GLU A 268 3.89 -9.60 -0.74
CA GLU A 268 3.58 -8.17 -0.64
C GLU A 268 3.64 -7.46 -2.01
N SER A 269 3.28 -8.20 -3.09
CA SER A 269 3.26 -7.65 -4.45
C SER A 269 2.42 -6.37 -4.52
N PRO A 270 2.94 -5.27 -5.10
CA PRO A 270 2.21 -4.02 -5.28
C PRO A 270 1.03 -4.15 -6.25
N GLY A 271 0.25 -3.09 -6.36
CA GLY A 271 -0.81 -3.01 -7.37
C GLY A 271 -2.04 -3.87 -7.09
N ARG A 272 -2.25 -4.33 -5.85
CA ARG A 272 -3.35 -5.26 -5.54
C ARG A 272 -4.38 -4.65 -4.60
N PHE A 273 -5.66 -5.08 -4.80
CA PHE A 273 -6.78 -4.70 -3.94
C PHE A 273 -7.71 -5.90 -3.68
N ILE A 274 -8.45 -5.81 -2.58
CA ILE A 274 -9.64 -6.58 -2.28
C ILE A 274 -10.83 -5.62 -2.46
N VAL A 275 -11.82 -6.01 -3.27
CA VAL A 275 -13.05 -5.23 -3.41
C VAL A 275 -14.27 -6.12 -3.22
N THR A 276 -15.34 -5.56 -2.66
CA THR A 276 -16.64 -6.23 -2.61
C THR A 276 -17.60 -5.56 -3.57
N VAL A 277 -18.45 -6.36 -4.20
CA VAL A 277 -19.39 -5.92 -5.24
C VAL A 277 -20.75 -6.57 -4.99
N ALA A 278 -21.80 -5.76 -4.96
CA ALA A 278 -23.16 -6.25 -4.84
C ALA A 278 -23.59 -7.05 -6.08
N GLU A 279 -24.50 -8.02 -5.93
CA GLU A 279 -25.01 -8.82 -7.05
C GLU A 279 -25.57 -7.96 -8.19
N ALA A 280 -26.25 -6.85 -7.85
CA ALA A 280 -26.87 -5.95 -8.83
C ALA A 280 -25.84 -5.25 -9.74
N ASP A 281 -24.63 -5.02 -9.24
CA ASP A 281 -23.58 -4.28 -9.95
C ASP A 281 -22.55 -5.20 -10.61
N ARG A 282 -22.63 -6.49 -10.34
CA ARG A 282 -21.64 -7.50 -10.77
C ARG A 282 -21.31 -7.43 -12.25
N ALA A 283 -22.32 -7.48 -13.11
CA ALA A 283 -22.10 -7.52 -14.56
C ALA A 283 -21.43 -6.23 -15.09
N ARG A 284 -21.80 -5.08 -14.53
CA ARG A 284 -21.21 -3.77 -14.87
C ARG A 284 -19.77 -3.68 -14.38
N PHE A 285 -19.51 -4.19 -13.19
CA PHE A 285 -18.16 -4.27 -12.62
C PHE A 285 -17.25 -5.18 -13.47
N GLU A 286 -17.69 -6.41 -13.77
CA GLU A 286 -16.91 -7.36 -14.58
C GLU A 286 -16.59 -6.82 -15.99
N GLU A 287 -17.52 -6.10 -16.64
CA GLU A 287 -17.25 -5.45 -17.92
C GLU A 287 -16.24 -4.29 -17.80
N LYS A 288 -16.31 -3.50 -16.69
CA LYS A 288 -15.35 -2.42 -16.44
C LYS A 288 -13.92 -2.94 -16.26
N PHE A 289 -13.74 -4.08 -15.61
CA PHE A 289 -12.43 -4.67 -15.35
C PHE A 289 -11.99 -5.71 -16.37
N LYS A 290 -12.71 -5.83 -17.47
CA LYS A 290 -12.40 -6.79 -18.55
C LYS A 290 -11.02 -6.56 -19.14
N GLY A 291 -10.22 -7.64 -19.20
CA GLY A 291 -8.85 -7.59 -19.69
C GLY A 291 -7.81 -7.15 -18.65
N LEU A 292 -8.24 -6.77 -17.46
CA LEU A 292 -7.35 -6.48 -16.32
C LEU A 292 -7.24 -7.70 -15.39
N PRO A 293 -6.18 -7.80 -14.58
CA PRO A 293 -6.05 -8.85 -13.57
C PRO A 293 -7.10 -8.67 -12.47
N CYS A 294 -8.27 -9.25 -12.69
CA CYS A 294 -9.45 -9.17 -11.83
C CYS A 294 -10.13 -10.53 -11.79
N ALA A 295 -10.37 -11.08 -10.60
CA ALA A 295 -11.07 -12.34 -10.46
C ALA A 295 -12.00 -12.35 -9.24
N CYS A 296 -13.22 -12.88 -9.42
CA CYS A 296 -14.10 -13.24 -8.34
C CYS A 296 -13.56 -14.51 -7.66
N PHE A 297 -13.13 -14.38 -6.41
CA PHE A 297 -12.50 -15.48 -5.67
C PHE A 297 -13.23 -15.84 -4.37
N GLY A 298 -14.38 -15.23 -4.11
CA GLY A 298 -15.13 -15.53 -2.90
C GLY A 298 -16.42 -14.75 -2.73
N ARG A 299 -16.97 -14.85 -1.53
CA ARG A 299 -18.17 -14.13 -1.09
C ARG A 299 -18.06 -13.70 0.36
N VAL A 300 -18.78 -12.65 0.69
CA VAL A 300 -19.05 -12.22 2.06
C VAL A 300 -20.12 -13.13 2.67
N THR A 301 -19.86 -13.64 3.87
CA THR A 301 -20.76 -14.54 4.60
C THR A 301 -21.14 -13.96 5.96
N LYS A 302 -22.09 -14.57 6.65
CA LYS A 302 -22.29 -14.31 8.07
C LYS A 302 -21.04 -14.67 8.87
N SER A 303 -20.84 -13.96 9.97
CA SER A 303 -19.80 -14.25 10.96
C SER A 303 -20.10 -15.55 11.71
#